data_de37acd18ef5d48761c636c8cb350f11
#
_entry.id   de37acd18ef5d48761c636c8cb350f11
#
_cell.length_a   1.000
_cell.length_b   1.000
_cell.length_c   1.000
_cell.angle_alpha   90.00
_cell.angle_beta   90.00
_cell.angle_gamma   90.00
#
_symmetry.space_group_name_H-M   'P 1'
#
loop_
_entity.id
_entity.type
_entity.pdbx_description
1 polymer ?
#
loop_
_entity_poly.entity_id
_entity_poly.type
_entity_poly.pdbx_seq_one_letter_code
_entity_poly.pdbx_strand_id
1 'polypeptide(L)'
;MNATALLSRFRRTRGAVVPHRKDTAELETIDMPVPSEIVLPMQQHIGALCEPVVKKGDHVDVGSLVGHAPRGLSADIFSGVSGTVKAIQPVFYSTGKTDTTVIIESDGAQTVADTVAPPEVTDQASFLAAIKKSGLVGLGGAGFPTDIKLAPPNLEEIDLYVVNATECEPYLSTDYREMMESPDDVLFGIRETCRHLGIPNAMICIESNKPKAIELMRELTKDDSSIQVKALPSRYPQGAENVLVHNATGRVVPRGKRQTDVGVMLNNVTTMASIGRFLKTGMPLVKRRFTVSGDAIARPCNANIIIGTRLRDVMEFAGLTKEPHKVVLGGPMMGNAQ
;
A
#
# COMPACT_ATOMS: atom_id res chain seq x y z
N MET A 1 -42.85 8.68 10.76
CA MET A 1 -41.40 8.41 10.59
C MET A 1 -40.99 7.43 11.70
N ASN A 2 -40.57 6.22 11.29
CA ASN A 2 -40.24 5.14 12.24
C ASN A 2 -38.99 5.50 13.08
N ALA A 3 -39.06 5.31 14.40
CA ALA A 3 -37.94 5.54 15.34
C ALA A 3 -36.65 4.83 14.90
N THR A 4 -36.74 3.67 14.26
CA THR A 4 -35.64 2.92 13.67
C THR A 4 -34.92 3.69 12.55
N ALA A 5 -35.65 4.46 11.73
CA ALA A 5 -35.05 5.29 10.68
C ALA A 5 -34.35 6.54 11.24
N LEU A 6 -34.81 7.06 12.38
CA LEU A 6 -34.16 8.17 13.07
C LEU A 6 -32.86 7.69 13.76
N LEU A 7 -32.88 6.52 14.41
CA LEU A 7 -31.70 5.92 15.05
C LEU A 7 -30.60 5.51 14.04
N SER A 8 -30.98 5.12 12.81
CA SER A 8 -29.99 4.82 11.78
C SER A 8 -29.24 6.06 11.25
N ARG A 9 -29.85 7.25 11.34
CA ARG A 9 -29.22 8.53 10.99
C ARG A 9 -28.17 8.99 12.03
N PHE A 10 -28.29 8.58 13.28
CA PHE A 10 -27.36 8.94 14.36
C PHE A 10 -26.18 7.98 14.52
N ARG A 11 -26.18 6.84 13.83
CA ARG A 11 -25.13 5.78 13.93
C ARG A 11 -23.94 5.93 12.97
N ARG A 12 -23.96 6.89 12.04
CA ARG A 12 -22.83 7.11 11.12
C ARG A 12 -21.89 8.13 11.71
N THR A 13 -20.60 7.78 11.80
CA THR A 13 -19.56 8.75 12.17
C THR A 13 -19.58 9.90 11.16
N ARG A 14 -19.77 11.12 11.67
CA ARG A 14 -19.79 12.33 10.85
C ARG A 14 -18.36 12.86 10.73
N GLY A 15 -17.60 12.37 9.73
CA GLY A 15 -16.31 12.95 9.39
C GLY A 15 -16.42 14.37 8.85
N ALA A 16 -15.29 15.09 8.77
CA ALA A 16 -15.20 16.41 8.18
C ALA A 16 -15.34 16.35 6.64
N VAL A 17 -15.89 17.41 6.06
CA VAL A 17 -15.82 17.64 4.62
C VAL A 17 -14.54 18.43 4.35
N VAL A 18 -13.62 17.84 3.61
CA VAL A 18 -12.38 18.49 3.22
C VAL A 18 -12.33 18.65 1.70
N PRO A 19 -11.71 19.72 1.17
CA PRO A 19 -11.49 19.86 -0.27
C PRO A 19 -10.64 18.70 -0.78
N HIS A 20 -11.11 17.98 -1.80
CA HIS A 20 -10.45 16.75 -2.26
C HIS A 20 -9.13 17.01 -3.01
N ARG A 21 -9.04 18.11 -3.80
CA ARG A 21 -7.83 18.48 -4.57
C ARG A 21 -7.23 17.30 -5.36
N LYS A 22 -8.09 16.48 -5.98
CA LYS A 22 -7.70 15.27 -6.73
C LYS A 22 -7.39 15.58 -8.20
N ASP A 23 -6.58 16.58 -8.47
CA ASP A 23 -6.30 17.07 -9.83
C ASP A 23 -5.58 16.02 -10.70
N THR A 24 -4.93 15.04 -10.07
CA THR A 24 -4.26 13.92 -10.74
C THR A 24 -5.14 12.68 -10.94
N ALA A 25 -6.39 12.68 -10.46
CA ALA A 25 -7.23 11.47 -10.48
C ALA A 25 -7.44 10.91 -11.89
N GLU A 26 -7.64 11.78 -12.89
CA GLU A 26 -7.87 11.36 -14.28
C GLU A 26 -6.56 11.22 -15.09
N LEU A 27 -5.40 11.48 -14.49
CA LEU A 27 -4.11 11.31 -15.14
C LEU A 27 -3.65 9.85 -15.00
N GLU A 28 -3.35 9.21 -16.12
CA GLU A 28 -2.79 7.87 -16.14
C GLU A 28 -1.44 7.82 -15.41
N THR A 29 -1.13 6.67 -14.86
CA THR A 29 0.15 6.46 -14.18
C THR A 29 1.27 6.32 -15.21
N ILE A 30 2.33 7.08 -15.03
CA ILE A 30 3.53 7.03 -15.84
C ILE A 30 4.66 6.32 -15.10
N ASP A 31 5.55 5.65 -15.80
CA ASP A 31 6.76 5.09 -15.20
C ASP A 31 7.84 6.17 -15.09
N MET A 32 8.35 6.36 -13.88
CA MET A 32 9.55 7.17 -13.69
C MET A 32 10.77 6.41 -14.26
N PRO A 33 11.69 7.08 -14.98
CA PRO A 33 12.94 6.47 -15.41
C PRO A 33 13.68 5.81 -14.25
N VAL A 34 14.44 4.75 -14.55
CA VAL A 34 15.28 4.07 -13.56
C VAL A 34 16.28 5.08 -12.99
N PRO A 35 16.33 5.26 -11.65
CA PRO A 35 17.27 6.18 -11.05
C PRO A 35 18.70 5.63 -11.17
N SER A 36 19.69 6.51 -11.27
CA SER A 36 21.10 6.12 -11.27
C SER A 36 21.56 5.52 -9.94
N GLU A 37 20.82 5.79 -8.86
CA GLU A 37 21.14 5.31 -7.51
C GLU A 37 19.84 5.18 -6.71
N ILE A 38 19.73 4.11 -5.91
CA ILE A 38 18.68 3.97 -4.89
C ILE A 38 19.30 3.93 -3.48
N VAL A 39 18.52 4.44 -2.53
CA VAL A 39 18.90 4.56 -1.12
C VAL A 39 17.89 3.78 -0.30
N LEU A 40 18.26 2.62 0.22
CA LEU A 40 17.39 1.70 0.94
C LEU A 40 17.67 1.75 2.44
N PRO A 41 16.89 2.49 3.24
CA PRO A 41 16.94 2.37 4.70
C PRO A 41 16.55 0.95 5.12
N MET A 42 17.21 0.44 6.14
CA MET A 42 16.89 -0.87 6.70
C MET A 42 15.62 -0.85 7.56
N GLN A 43 14.99 0.31 7.72
CA GLN A 43 13.67 0.45 8.33
C GLN A 43 12.68 1.15 7.37
N GLN A 44 11.86 0.35 6.68
CA GLN A 44 10.82 0.85 5.78
C GLN A 44 9.40 0.51 6.26
N HIS A 45 9.28 -0.02 7.48
CA HIS A 45 8.02 -0.53 8.06
C HIS A 45 8.01 -0.35 9.58
N ILE A 46 6.86 -0.60 10.19
CA ILE A 46 6.74 -0.71 11.65
C ILE A 46 7.40 -2.02 12.10
N GLY A 47 8.21 -1.94 13.14
CA GLY A 47 8.83 -3.09 13.78
C GLY A 47 10.35 -2.99 13.87
N ALA A 48 11.02 -4.13 13.85
CA ALA A 48 12.47 -4.20 13.98
C ALA A 48 13.18 -3.86 12.67
N LEU A 49 14.37 -3.26 12.77
CA LEU A 49 15.25 -2.99 11.65
C LEU A 49 15.65 -4.29 10.94
N CYS A 50 15.72 -4.24 9.61
CA CYS A 50 16.31 -5.31 8.83
C CYS A 50 17.86 -5.29 8.95
N GLU A 51 18.45 -6.47 8.79
CA GLU A 51 19.89 -6.63 8.72
C GLU A 51 20.32 -6.68 7.25
N PRO A 52 21.31 -5.84 6.81
CA PRO A 52 21.85 -5.96 5.46
C PRO A 52 22.44 -7.35 5.23
N VAL A 53 22.06 -8.00 4.12
CA VAL A 53 22.60 -9.31 3.71
C VAL A 53 23.59 -9.21 2.55
N VAL A 54 23.89 -8.00 2.12
CA VAL A 54 24.82 -7.64 1.05
C VAL A 54 26.03 -6.88 1.62
N LYS A 55 27.11 -6.78 0.84
CA LYS A 55 28.32 -6.04 1.18
C LYS A 55 28.65 -5.03 0.07
N LYS A 56 29.44 -4.02 0.39
CA LYS A 56 29.98 -3.09 -0.61
C LYS A 56 30.72 -3.85 -1.71
N GLY A 57 30.38 -3.56 -2.94
CA GLY A 57 30.92 -4.20 -4.14
C GLY A 57 30.12 -5.41 -4.63
N ASP A 58 29.15 -5.91 -3.87
CA ASP A 58 28.28 -6.98 -4.34
C ASP A 58 27.40 -6.48 -5.50
N HIS A 59 27.19 -7.34 -6.50
CA HIS A 59 26.18 -7.11 -7.53
C HIS A 59 24.82 -7.62 -7.05
N VAL A 60 23.78 -6.89 -7.36
CA VAL A 60 22.38 -7.25 -7.08
C VAL A 60 21.53 -7.05 -8.33
N ASP A 61 20.49 -7.85 -8.47
CA ASP A 61 19.48 -7.74 -9.53
C ASP A 61 18.15 -7.23 -8.97
N VAL A 62 17.22 -6.86 -9.84
CA VAL A 62 15.85 -6.49 -9.44
C VAL A 62 15.18 -7.67 -8.75
N GLY A 63 14.73 -7.48 -7.52
CA GLY A 63 14.15 -8.54 -6.70
C GLY A 63 15.15 -9.28 -5.80
N SER A 64 16.46 -8.95 -5.86
CA SER A 64 17.44 -9.48 -4.91
C SER A 64 17.16 -9.01 -3.48
N LEU A 65 17.26 -9.92 -2.51
CA LEU A 65 17.16 -9.59 -1.09
C LEU A 65 18.37 -8.72 -0.67
N VAL A 66 18.07 -7.58 -0.06
CA VAL A 66 19.09 -6.60 0.41
C VAL A 66 19.08 -6.50 1.94
N GLY A 67 17.90 -6.49 2.54
CA GLY A 67 17.71 -6.43 3.98
C GLY A 67 16.85 -7.58 4.47
N HIS A 68 17.36 -8.39 5.38
CA HIS A 68 16.62 -9.52 5.95
C HIS A 68 15.91 -9.11 7.24
N ALA A 69 14.63 -9.43 7.30
CA ALA A 69 13.79 -9.20 8.46
C ALA A 69 14.13 -10.14 9.62
N PRO A 70 14.47 -9.63 10.82
CA PRO A 70 14.65 -10.48 11.99
C PRO A 70 13.32 -11.15 12.40
N ARG A 71 13.38 -12.06 13.35
CA ARG A 71 12.16 -12.68 13.90
C ARG A 71 11.24 -11.64 14.52
N GLY A 72 9.94 -11.78 14.32
CA GLY A 72 8.92 -10.90 14.86
C GLY A 72 8.36 -9.93 13.84
N LEU A 73 8.00 -8.72 14.28
CA LEU A 73 7.39 -7.70 13.44
C LEU A 73 8.45 -7.02 12.56
N SER A 74 8.58 -7.46 11.32
CA SER A 74 9.52 -6.92 10.31
C SER A 74 9.15 -7.49 8.94
N ALA A 75 9.68 -6.89 7.85
CA ALA A 75 9.49 -7.35 6.47
C ALA A 75 10.79 -7.21 5.68
N ASP A 76 11.10 -8.16 4.83
CA ASP A 76 12.30 -8.17 3.98
C ASP A 76 12.32 -6.97 3.02
N ILE A 77 13.52 -6.50 2.67
CA ILE A 77 13.76 -5.36 1.78
C ILE A 77 14.52 -5.86 0.56
N PHE A 78 14.04 -5.47 -0.62
CA PHE A 78 14.55 -5.93 -1.91
C PHE A 78 15.05 -4.78 -2.77
N SER A 79 15.99 -5.08 -3.68
CA SER A 79 16.46 -4.13 -4.68
C SER A 79 15.44 -3.94 -5.80
N GLY A 80 15.14 -2.69 -6.14
CA GLY A 80 14.34 -2.33 -7.32
C GLY A 80 15.16 -2.04 -8.56
N VAL A 81 16.47 -2.16 -8.49
CA VAL A 81 17.41 -1.97 -9.60
C VAL A 81 18.41 -3.12 -9.67
N SER A 82 18.94 -3.39 -10.86
CA SER A 82 20.21 -4.12 -10.99
C SER A 82 21.38 -3.15 -10.88
N GLY A 83 22.49 -3.62 -10.32
CA GLY A 83 23.67 -2.77 -10.11
C GLY A 83 24.56 -3.21 -8.97
N THR A 84 25.40 -2.30 -8.49
CA THR A 84 26.43 -2.60 -7.49
C THR A 84 26.17 -1.88 -6.17
N VAL A 85 26.30 -2.59 -5.07
CA VAL A 85 26.24 -2.01 -3.71
C VAL A 85 27.42 -1.05 -3.52
N LYS A 86 27.14 0.25 -3.56
CA LYS A 86 28.11 1.33 -3.46
C LYS A 86 28.59 1.54 -2.04
N ALA A 87 27.65 1.50 -1.08
CA ALA A 87 27.95 1.74 0.33
C ALA A 87 26.89 1.12 1.24
N ILE A 88 27.29 0.78 2.45
CA ILE A 88 26.40 0.49 3.58
C ILE A 88 26.86 1.41 4.71
N GLN A 89 26.00 2.34 5.11
CA GLN A 89 26.37 3.39 6.06
C GLN A 89 25.16 3.92 6.82
N PRO A 90 25.38 4.49 8.01
CA PRO A 90 24.33 5.22 8.69
C PRO A 90 23.96 6.49 7.92
N VAL A 91 22.68 6.74 7.74
CA VAL A 91 22.14 7.97 7.14
C VAL A 91 21.20 8.62 8.14
N PHE A 92 21.37 9.92 8.36
CA PHE A 92 20.47 10.71 9.18
C PHE A 92 19.28 11.13 8.33
N TYR A 93 18.07 10.79 8.78
CA TYR A 93 16.83 11.14 8.12
C TYR A 93 16.18 12.36 8.79
N SER A 94 15.37 13.06 8.02
CA SER A 94 14.59 14.21 8.49
C SER A 94 13.62 13.88 9.64
N THR A 95 13.33 12.60 9.87
CA THR A 95 12.62 12.11 11.06
C THR A 95 13.41 12.26 12.37
N GLY A 96 14.67 12.72 12.29
CA GLY A 96 15.56 12.81 13.44
C GLY A 96 16.24 11.49 13.84
N LYS A 97 16.09 10.45 13.02
CA LYS A 97 16.68 9.13 13.27
C LYS A 97 17.85 8.87 12.33
N THR A 98 18.81 8.08 12.81
CA THR A 98 19.90 7.54 12.00
C THR A 98 19.66 6.06 11.81
N ASP A 99 19.55 5.62 10.56
CA ASP A 99 19.35 4.22 10.22
C ASP A 99 20.46 3.72 9.31
N THR A 100 20.81 2.42 9.43
CA THR A 100 21.66 1.75 8.46
C THR A 100 20.97 1.75 7.11
N THR A 101 21.71 2.14 6.07
CA THR A 101 21.19 2.32 4.73
C THR A 101 22.10 1.64 3.72
N VAL A 102 21.50 0.87 2.81
CA VAL A 102 22.21 0.30 1.66
C VAL A 102 22.00 1.22 0.45
N ILE A 103 23.09 1.63 -0.17
CA ILE A 103 23.10 2.48 -1.37
C ILE A 103 23.54 1.63 -2.53
N ILE A 104 22.72 1.57 -3.59
CA ILE A 104 22.97 0.78 -4.80
C ILE A 104 23.06 1.71 -5.99
N GLU A 105 24.19 1.66 -6.70
CA GLU A 105 24.39 2.34 -7.97
C GLU A 105 23.82 1.45 -9.08
N SER A 106 22.84 1.97 -9.81
CA SER A 106 22.17 1.22 -10.89
C SER A 106 23.07 1.13 -12.12
N ASP A 107 23.09 -0.03 -12.77
CA ASP A 107 23.70 -0.24 -14.08
C ASP A 107 22.74 0.08 -15.24
N GLY A 108 21.47 0.35 -14.94
CA GLY A 108 20.41 0.65 -15.92
C GLY A 108 19.90 -0.56 -16.70
N ALA A 109 20.48 -1.75 -16.52
CA ALA A 109 20.09 -2.95 -17.26
C ALA A 109 18.75 -3.54 -16.78
N GLN A 110 18.41 -3.33 -15.49
CA GLN A 110 17.18 -3.87 -14.86
C GLN A 110 17.07 -5.40 -15.00
N THR A 111 18.20 -6.09 -14.92
CA THR A 111 18.26 -7.56 -14.86
C THR A 111 17.45 -8.02 -13.65
N VAL A 112 16.55 -8.98 -13.87
CA VAL A 112 15.72 -9.56 -12.81
C VAL A 112 16.43 -10.77 -12.21
N ALA A 113 16.42 -10.88 -10.88
CA ALA A 113 17.04 -12.00 -10.19
C ALA A 113 16.35 -13.34 -10.54
N ASP A 114 17.13 -14.39 -10.73
CA ASP A 114 16.64 -15.74 -11.03
C ASP A 114 15.71 -16.32 -9.96
N THR A 115 15.75 -15.76 -8.75
CA THR A 115 14.87 -16.14 -7.63
C THR A 115 13.45 -15.57 -7.75
N VAL A 116 13.21 -14.64 -8.69
CA VAL A 116 11.90 -14.05 -8.94
C VAL A 116 11.07 -14.99 -9.80
N ALA A 117 10.19 -15.73 -9.18
CA ALA A 117 9.25 -16.64 -9.83
C ALA A 117 7.94 -16.69 -9.02
N PRO A 118 6.79 -16.91 -9.67
CA PRO A 118 5.52 -17.10 -8.99
C PRO A 118 5.64 -18.12 -7.86
N PRO A 119 5.17 -17.82 -6.63
CA PRO A 119 5.25 -18.75 -5.53
C PRO A 119 4.28 -19.92 -5.75
N GLU A 120 4.68 -21.11 -5.34
CA GLU A 120 3.76 -22.24 -5.24
C GLU A 120 2.95 -22.12 -3.97
N VAL A 121 1.62 -21.97 -4.12
CA VAL A 121 0.69 -21.77 -3.01
C VAL A 121 -0.43 -22.81 -3.08
N THR A 122 -0.46 -23.70 -2.09
CA THR A 122 -1.40 -24.82 -2.05
C THR A 122 -2.37 -24.75 -0.87
N ASP A 123 -1.98 -24.06 0.22
CA ASP A 123 -2.73 -23.94 1.45
C ASP A 123 -2.46 -22.59 2.16
N GLN A 124 -3.08 -22.40 3.32
CA GLN A 124 -2.91 -21.19 4.14
C GLN A 124 -1.45 -20.97 4.57
N ALA A 125 -0.76 -22.03 4.97
CA ALA A 125 0.61 -21.91 5.49
C ALA A 125 1.58 -21.48 4.37
N SER A 126 1.49 -22.09 3.19
CA SER A 126 2.27 -21.72 2.00
C SER A 126 1.91 -20.33 1.51
N PHE A 127 0.63 -19.92 1.57
CA PHE A 127 0.20 -18.55 1.25
C PHE A 127 0.86 -17.54 2.17
N LEU A 128 0.76 -17.68 3.48
CA LEU A 128 1.38 -16.76 4.44
C LEU A 128 2.91 -16.73 4.32
N ALA A 129 3.54 -17.89 4.06
CA ALA A 129 4.97 -17.95 3.79
C ALA A 129 5.36 -17.21 2.50
N ALA A 130 4.54 -17.31 1.45
CA ALA A 130 4.72 -16.56 0.21
C ALA A 130 4.59 -15.04 0.45
N ILE A 131 3.54 -14.60 1.15
CA ILE A 131 3.37 -13.17 1.49
C ILE A 131 4.56 -12.65 2.30
N LYS A 132 5.08 -13.42 3.25
CA LYS A 132 6.29 -13.04 3.99
C LYS A 132 7.49 -12.82 3.07
N LYS A 133 7.73 -13.74 2.12
CA LYS A 133 8.82 -13.64 1.14
C LYS A 133 8.66 -12.46 0.16
N SER A 134 7.47 -11.91 0.00
CA SER A 134 7.24 -10.76 -0.88
C SER A 134 7.77 -9.44 -0.33
N GLY A 135 8.07 -9.34 0.97
CA GLY A 135 8.39 -8.08 1.64
C GLY A 135 7.23 -7.10 1.69
N LEU A 136 5.99 -7.55 1.43
CA LEU A 136 4.83 -6.68 1.39
C LEU A 136 4.49 -6.12 2.77
N VAL A 137 4.29 -4.82 2.78
CA VAL A 137 3.78 -4.06 3.93
C VAL A 137 2.49 -3.34 3.55
N GLY A 138 1.74 -2.88 4.54
CA GLY A 138 0.52 -2.12 4.31
C GLY A 138 0.81 -0.81 3.56
N LEU A 139 0.31 -0.68 2.33
CA LEU A 139 0.62 0.43 1.43
C LEU A 139 -0.28 1.67 1.59
N GLY A 140 -1.33 1.56 2.37
CA GLY A 140 -2.26 2.67 2.67
C GLY A 140 -1.97 3.44 3.96
N GLY A 141 -0.82 3.23 4.61
CA GLY A 141 -0.56 3.87 5.90
C GLY A 141 0.82 3.59 6.47
N ALA A 142 0.88 3.05 7.68
CA ALA A 142 2.07 2.97 8.51
C ALA A 142 3.07 1.86 8.13
N GLY A 143 2.88 1.13 7.03
CA GLY A 143 3.81 0.08 6.62
C GLY A 143 3.82 -1.12 7.57
N PHE A 144 2.67 -1.60 8.01
CA PHE A 144 2.58 -2.80 8.85
C PHE A 144 2.85 -4.06 8.01
N PRO A 145 3.75 -4.99 8.42
CA PRO A 145 4.03 -6.22 7.69
C PRO A 145 2.77 -7.02 7.36
N THR A 146 2.56 -7.30 6.06
CA THR A 146 1.29 -7.85 5.58
C THR A 146 1.09 -9.30 6.02
N ASP A 147 2.14 -10.12 6.03
CA ASP A 147 2.09 -11.50 6.50
C ASP A 147 1.57 -11.61 7.95
N ILE A 148 2.04 -10.72 8.82
CA ILE A 148 1.62 -10.68 10.23
C ILE A 148 0.17 -10.19 10.35
N LYS A 149 -0.23 -9.19 9.54
CA LYS A 149 -1.60 -8.70 9.54
C LYS A 149 -2.60 -9.77 9.09
N LEU A 150 -2.20 -10.63 8.16
CA LEU A 150 -3.03 -11.71 7.62
C LEU A 150 -3.08 -12.97 8.51
N ALA A 151 -2.30 -13.04 9.58
CA ALA A 151 -2.24 -14.16 10.51
C ALA A 151 -2.63 -13.76 11.95
N PRO A 152 -3.83 -13.20 12.19
CA PRO A 152 -4.28 -12.92 13.55
C PRO A 152 -4.58 -14.22 14.30
N PRO A 153 -4.48 -14.21 15.64
CA PRO A 153 -4.69 -15.44 16.45
C PRO A 153 -6.14 -15.96 16.40
N ASN A 154 -7.10 -15.15 15.97
CA ASN A 154 -8.52 -15.47 15.85
C ASN A 154 -9.00 -15.46 14.39
N LEU A 155 -8.19 -15.96 13.46
CA LEU A 155 -8.50 -15.94 12.03
C LEU A 155 -9.82 -16.67 11.70
N GLU A 156 -10.13 -17.74 12.39
CA GLU A 156 -11.35 -18.54 12.23
C GLU A 156 -12.64 -17.78 12.61
N GLU A 157 -12.52 -16.69 13.37
CA GLU A 157 -13.66 -15.84 13.75
C GLU A 157 -13.94 -14.75 12.71
N ILE A 158 -13.11 -14.62 11.67
CA ILE A 158 -13.22 -13.57 10.66
C ILE A 158 -14.18 -14.01 9.55
N ASP A 159 -15.29 -13.30 9.43
CA ASP A 159 -16.34 -13.58 8.44
C ASP A 159 -16.38 -12.57 7.28
N LEU A 160 -15.59 -11.47 7.38
CA LEU A 160 -15.58 -10.42 6.38
C LEU A 160 -14.19 -9.84 6.16
N TYR A 161 -13.78 -9.76 4.88
CA TYR A 161 -12.59 -9.05 4.45
C TYR A 161 -12.98 -7.67 3.91
N VAL A 162 -12.57 -6.59 4.56
CA VAL A 162 -12.82 -5.23 4.10
C VAL A 162 -11.60 -4.71 3.33
N VAL A 163 -11.81 -4.31 2.08
CA VAL A 163 -10.81 -3.65 1.26
C VAL A 163 -11.01 -2.14 1.33
N ASN A 164 -10.04 -1.46 1.91
CA ASN A 164 -10.06 -0.01 2.03
C ASN A 164 -9.59 0.64 0.72
N ALA A 165 -10.54 1.13 -0.06
CA ALA A 165 -10.35 1.89 -1.29
C ALA A 165 -10.94 3.30 -1.17
N THR A 166 -11.02 3.85 0.05
CA THR A 166 -11.65 5.15 0.31
C THR A 166 -10.78 6.31 -0.14
N GLU A 167 -9.48 6.28 0.14
CA GLU A 167 -8.51 7.33 -0.23
C GLU A 167 -9.00 8.73 0.14
N CYS A 168 -9.31 8.93 1.43
CA CYS A 168 -9.88 10.17 1.95
C CYS A 168 -8.88 11.33 2.10
N GLU A 169 -7.56 11.06 1.97
CA GLU A 169 -6.51 12.07 1.98
C GLU A 169 -6.65 13.01 0.77
N PRO A 170 -6.63 14.34 0.95
CA PRO A 170 -6.58 15.27 -0.17
C PRO A 170 -5.33 15.06 -1.04
N TYR A 171 -5.42 15.44 -2.30
CA TYR A 171 -4.41 15.33 -3.36
C TYR A 171 -4.11 13.90 -3.84
N LEU A 172 -4.11 12.89 -2.98
CA LEU A 172 -3.73 11.51 -3.35
C LEU A 172 -4.77 10.89 -4.28
N SER A 173 -4.31 10.20 -5.32
CA SER A 173 -5.13 9.47 -6.29
C SER A 173 -4.57 8.08 -6.65
N THR A 174 -3.63 7.58 -5.85
CA THR A 174 -2.95 6.29 -6.09
C THR A 174 -3.88 5.10 -6.01
N ASP A 175 -4.76 5.04 -4.99
CA ASP A 175 -5.72 3.94 -4.81
C ASP A 175 -6.81 3.98 -5.89
N TYR A 176 -7.24 5.19 -6.30
CA TYR A 176 -8.17 5.35 -7.41
C TYR A 176 -7.55 4.83 -8.72
N ARG A 177 -6.32 5.24 -9.03
CA ARG A 177 -5.61 4.77 -10.23
C ARG A 177 -5.32 3.26 -10.18
N GLU A 178 -5.06 2.72 -9.00
CA GLU A 178 -4.89 1.27 -8.84
C GLU A 178 -6.16 0.50 -9.26
N MET A 179 -7.33 0.95 -8.83
CA MET A 179 -8.61 0.36 -9.24
C MET A 179 -8.89 0.51 -10.74
N MET A 180 -8.52 1.67 -11.33
CA MET A 180 -8.79 1.95 -12.73
C MET A 180 -7.82 1.27 -13.69
N GLU A 181 -6.55 1.09 -13.30
CA GLU A 181 -5.50 0.60 -14.19
C GLU A 181 -5.13 -0.87 -13.95
N SER A 182 -5.35 -1.38 -12.75
CA SER A 182 -4.98 -2.75 -12.37
C SER A 182 -6.12 -3.47 -11.61
N PRO A 183 -7.38 -3.38 -12.09
CA PRO A 183 -8.52 -3.99 -11.40
C PRO A 183 -8.39 -5.51 -11.27
N ASP A 184 -7.77 -6.18 -12.27
CA ASP A 184 -7.56 -7.62 -12.25
C ASP A 184 -6.58 -8.06 -11.15
N ASP A 185 -5.55 -7.25 -10.87
CA ASP A 185 -4.63 -7.54 -9.77
C ASP A 185 -5.31 -7.35 -8.42
N VAL A 186 -6.12 -6.29 -8.29
CA VAL A 186 -6.93 -6.02 -7.09
C VAL A 186 -7.85 -7.20 -6.79
N LEU A 187 -8.66 -7.62 -7.78
CA LEU A 187 -9.64 -8.68 -7.59
C LEU A 187 -8.99 -10.05 -7.40
N PHE A 188 -7.91 -10.34 -8.13
CA PHE A 188 -7.15 -11.57 -7.94
C PHE A 188 -6.54 -11.64 -6.54
N GLY A 189 -5.91 -10.56 -6.07
CA GLY A 189 -5.38 -10.49 -4.71
C GLY A 189 -6.44 -10.68 -3.64
N ILE A 190 -7.64 -10.10 -3.81
CA ILE A 190 -8.77 -10.29 -2.89
C ILE A 190 -9.22 -11.75 -2.87
N ARG A 191 -9.48 -12.35 -4.05
CA ARG A 191 -9.96 -13.73 -4.15
C ARG A 191 -8.98 -14.73 -3.56
N GLU A 192 -7.70 -14.62 -3.93
CA GLU A 192 -6.66 -15.52 -3.41
C GLU A 192 -6.48 -15.37 -1.90
N THR A 193 -6.50 -14.13 -1.38
CA THR A 193 -6.40 -13.91 0.07
C THR A 193 -7.60 -14.51 0.79
N CYS A 194 -8.82 -14.24 0.35
CA CYS A 194 -10.03 -14.79 0.96
C CYS A 194 -10.04 -16.32 0.90
N ARG A 195 -9.68 -16.89 -0.26
CA ARG A 195 -9.63 -18.36 -0.48
C ARG A 195 -8.67 -19.05 0.49
N HIS A 196 -7.43 -18.54 0.59
CA HIS A 196 -6.40 -19.17 1.41
C HIS A 196 -6.59 -18.93 2.92
N LEU A 197 -7.22 -17.82 3.31
CA LEU A 197 -7.53 -17.54 4.71
C LEU A 197 -8.89 -18.11 5.16
N GLY A 198 -9.67 -18.69 4.26
CA GLY A 198 -11.00 -19.22 4.57
C GLY A 198 -12.04 -18.15 4.92
N ILE A 199 -11.84 -16.88 4.46
CA ILE A 199 -12.78 -15.78 4.72
C ILE A 199 -13.86 -15.79 3.63
N PRO A 200 -15.15 -15.98 3.98
CA PRO A 200 -16.20 -16.26 2.98
C PRO A 200 -16.61 -15.04 2.18
N ASN A 201 -16.42 -13.82 2.69
CA ASN A 201 -16.93 -12.60 2.07
C ASN A 201 -15.91 -11.48 2.04
N ALA A 202 -15.92 -10.70 0.97
CA ALA A 202 -15.14 -9.48 0.85
C ALA A 202 -16.02 -8.26 0.55
N MET A 203 -15.60 -7.07 1.00
CA MET A 203 -16.28 -5.82 0.74
C MET A 203 -15.28 -4.74 0.32
N ILE A 204 -15.37 -4.27 -0.92
CA ILE A 204 -14.56 -3.15 -1.42
C ILE A 204 -15.27 -1.85 -1.08
N CYS A 205 -14.68 -1.05 -0.20
CA CYS A 205 -15.25 0.21 0.28
C CYS A 205 -14.63 1.39 -0.48
N ILE A 206 -15.42 2.09 -1.27
CA ILE A 206 -14.98 3.19 -2.13
C ILE A 206 -15.76 4.45 -1.76
N GLU A 207 -15.10 5.60 -1.70
CA GLU A 207 -15.80 6.87 -1.49
C GLU A 207 -16.62 7.30 -2.72
N SER A 208 -17.76 7.93 -2.47
CA SER A 208 -18.72 8.34 -3.50
C SER A 208 -18.21 9.39 -4.49
N ASN A 209 -17.06 10.02 -4.22
CA ASN A 209 -16.37 10.91 -5.15
C ASN A 209 -15.60 10.18 -6.27
N LYS A 210 -15.67 8.84 -6.31
CA LYS A 210 -14.99 7.97 -7.30
C LYS A 210 -16.03 7.13 -8.08
N PRO A 211 -17.01 7.76 -8.78
CA PRO A 211 -18.11 7.03 -9.42
C PRO A 211 -17.64 6.03 -10.46
N LYS A 212 -16.62 6.36 -11.26
CA LYS A 212 -16.05 5.46 -12.29
C LYS A 212 -15.47 4.18 -11.68
N ALA A 213 -14.71 4.30 -10.57
CA ALA A 213 -14.16 3.12 -9.89
C ALA A 213 -15.26 2.26 -9.25
N ILE A 214 -16.32 2.88 -8.69
CA ILE A 214 -17.49 2.16 -8.15
C ILE A 214 -18.18 1.37 -9.25
N GLU A 215 -18.42 1.98 -10.40
CA GLU A 215 -19.07 1.34 -11.55
C GLU A 215 -18.21 0.19 -12.09
N LEU A 216 -16.91 0.43 -12.33
CA LEU A 216 -15.96 -0.57 -12.81
C LEU A 216 -15.89 -1.79 -11.86
N MET A 217 -15.68 -1.55 -10.57
CA MET A 217 -15.59 -2.64 -9.60
C MET A 217 -16.90 -3.44 -9.50
N ARG A 218 -18.05 -2.78 -9.55
CA ARG A 218 -19.36 -3.46 -9.56
C ARG A 218 -19.57 -4.31 -10.81
N GLU A 219 -19.18 -3.81 -11.98
CA GLU A 219 -19.29 -4.58 -13.22
C GLU A 219 -18.39 -5.82 -13.17
N LEU A 220 -17.15 -5.68 -12.70
CA LEU A 220 -16.18 -6.79 -12.62
C LEU A 220 -16.51 -7.81 -11.53
N THR A 221 -17.35 -7.47 -10.58
CA THR A 221 -17.77 -8.37 -9.49
C THR A 221 -19.24 -8.78 -9.54
N LYS A 222 -19.98 -8.43 -10.61
CA LYS A 222 -21.43 -8.68 -10.70
C LYS A 222 -21.83 -10.16 -10.58
N ASP A 223 -20.97 -11.04 -11.08
CA ASP A 223 -21.18 -12.50 -11.06
C ASP A 223 -20.50 -13.19 -9.87
N ASP A 224 -19.85 -12.43 -8.97
CA ASP A 224 -19.14 -12.92 -7.82
C ASP A 224 -19.85 -12.51 -6.51
N SER A 225 -20.73 -13.40 -6.04
CA SER A 225 -21.55 -13.15 -4.85
C SER A 225 -20.74 -13.00 -3.55
N SER A 226 -19.48 -13.42 -3.55
CA SER A 226 -18.60 -13.29 -2.39
C SER A 226 -17.98 -11.90 -2.23
N ILE A 227 -18.01 -11.05 -3.29
CA ILE A 227 -17.43 -9.71 -3.27
C ILE A 227 -18.52 -8.64 -3.42
N GLN A 228 -18.67 -7.79 -2.42
CA GLN A 228 -19.59 -6.64 -2.46
C GLN A 228 -18.82 -5.33 -2.67
N VAL A 229 -19.31 -4.44 -3.53
CA VAL A 229 -18.80 -3.06 -3.68
C VAL A 229 -19.71 -2.09 -2.95
N LYS A 230 -19.18 -1.44 -1.92
CA LYS A 230 -19.91 -0.49 -1.07
C LYS A 230 -19.42 0.94 -1.28
N ALA A 231 -20.32 1.79 -1.80
CA ALA A 231 -20.07 3.22 -1.86
C ALA A 231 -20.29 3.85 -0.48
N LEU A 232 -19.31 4.64 -0.01
CA LEU A 232 -19.33 5.36 1.26
C LEU A 232 -19.30 6.88 1.01
N PRO A 233 -19.89 7.69 1.90
CA PRO A 233 -19.80 9.15 1.80
C PRO A 233 -18.34 9.62 1.86
N SER A 234 -17.99 10.58 1.00
CA SER A 234 -16.67 11.22 1.04
C SER A 234 -16.56 12.11 2.27
N ARG A 235 -15.79 11.68 3.24
CA ARG A 235 -15.55 12.33 4.53
C ARG A 235 -14.14 12.01 5.03
N TYR A 236 -13.55 12.90 5.78
CA TYR A 236 -12.31 12.63 6.49
C TYR A 236 -12.59 12.39 7.98
N PRO A 237 -12.08 11.34 8.60
CA PRO A 237 -11.18 10.28 8.11
C PRO A 237 -11.94 8.98 7.76
N GLN A 238 -12.59 8.90 6.60
CA GLN A 238 -13.35 7.70 6.16
C GLN A 238 -12.48 6.45 6.08
N GLY A 239 -11.20 6.61 5.71
CA GLY A 239 -10.23 5.52 5.59
C GLY A 239 -9.60 5.06 6.92
N ALA A 240 -9.86 5.75 8.05
CA ALA A 240 -9.41 5.26 9.35
C ALA A 240 -10.08 3.93 9.69
N GLU A 241 -9.29 2.90 10.02
CA GLU A 241 -9.75 1.51 10.07
C GLU A 241 -11.03 1.31 10.90
N ASN A 242 -11.10 1.83 12.12
CA ASN A 242 -12.28 1.68 12.98
C ASN A 242 -13.49 2.45 12.45
N VAL A 243 -13.26 3.62 11.83
CA VAL A 243 -14.31 4.41 11.18
C VAL A 243 -14.86 3.67 9.97
N LEU A 244 -13.95 3.12 9.15
CA LEU A 244 -14.32 2.35 7.98
C LEU A 244 -15.12 1.11 8.34
N VAL A 245 -14.66 0.30 9.30
CA VAL A 245 -15.38 -0.89 9.76
C VAL A 245 -16.78 -0.52 10.24
N HIS A 246 -16.91 0.54 11.06
CA HIS A 246 -18.22 0.98 11.54
C HIS A 246 -19.14 1.43 10.39
N ASN A 247 -18.65 2.30 9.49
CA ASN A 247 -19.46 2.82 8.38
C ASN A 247 -19.79 1.74 7.33
N ALA A 248 -18.90 0.78 7.15
CA ALA A 248 -19.09 -0.32 6.22
C ALA A 248 -20.02 -1.40 6.77
N THR A 249 -19.93 -1.77 8.04
CA THR A 249 -20.57 -2.97 8.59
C THR A 249 -21.53 -2.68 9.73
N GLY A 250 -21.46 -1.52 10.38
CA GLY A 250 -22.15 -1.22 11.63
C GLY A 250 -21.49 -1.79 12.88
N ARG A 251 -20.44 -2.63 12.73
CA ARG A 251 -19.70 -3.19 13.86
C ARG A 251 -18.89 -2.09 14.55
N VAL A 252 -18.82 -2.14 15.87
CA VAL A 252 -18.06 -1.18 16.69
C VAL A 252 -16.85 -1.88 17.27
N VAL A 253 -15.65 -1.44 16.91
CA VAL A 253 -14.41 -1.92 17.50
C VAL A 253 -14.24 -1.30 18.89
N PRO A 254 -14.25 -2.10 19.97
CA PRO A 254 -14.09 -1.57 21.33
C PRO A 254 -12.69 -0.94 21.52
N ARG A 255 -12.61 -0.03 22.50
CA ARG A 255 -11.31 0.62 22.83
C ARG A 255 -10.27 -0.42 23.21
N GLY A 256 -9.08 -0.35 22.60
CA GLY A 256 -7.97 -1.27 22.84
C GLY A 256 -8.09 -2.61 22.10
N LYS A 257 -9.15 -2.80 21.31
CA LYS A 257 -9.36 -3.97 20.47
C LYS A 257 -8.99 -3.68 19.01
N ARG A 258 -8.87 -4.74 18.20
CA ARG A 258 -8.58 -4.69 16.76
C ARG A 258 -9.84 -4.99 15.95
N GLN A 259 -9.80 -4.74 14.66
CA GLN A 259 -10.90 -5.05 13.74
C GLN A 259 -11.18 -6.56 13.70
N THR A 260 -10.15 -7.38 13.88
CA THR A 260 -10.26 -8.85 13.96
C THR A 260 -11.08 -9.31 15.18
N ASP A 261 -11.07 -8.56 16.28
CA ASP A 261 -11.91 -8.86 17.46
C ASP A 261 -13.44 -8.67 17.20
N VAL A 262 -13.80 -8.08 16.06
CA VAL A 262 -15.19 -7.96 15.60
C VAL A 262 -15.44 -8.69 14.29
N GLY A 263 -14.61 -9.68 13.95
CA GLY A 263 -14.76 -10.55 12.79
C GLY A 263 -14.40 -9.90 11.45
N VAL A 264 -13.59 -8.82 11.46
CA VAL A 264 -13.21 -8.09 10.23
C VAL A 264 -11.71 -8.10 10.02
N MET A 265 -11.26 -8.61 8.86
CA MET A 265 -9.92 -8.36 8.32
C MET A 265 -9.96 -7.12 7.43
N LEU A 266 -8.91 -6.31 7.43
CA LEU A 266 -8.89 -5.08 6.63
C LEU A 266 -7.50 -4.81 6.03
N ASN A 267 -7.44 -4.60 4.70
CA ASN A 267 -6.25 -4.09 4.02
C ASN A 267 -6.61 -2.99 3.01
N ASN A 268 -5.62 -2.17 2.66
CA ASN A 268 -5.74 -1.17 1.61
C ASN A 268 -5.80 -1.83 0.22
N VAL A 269 -6.48 -1.21 -0.75
CA VAL A 269 -6.68 -1.74 -2.10
C VAL A 269 -5.36 -1.93 -2.87
N THR A 270 -4.40 -1.01 -2.74
CA THR A 270 -3.07 -1.14 -3.36
C THR A 270 -2.28 -2.32 -2.76
N THR A 271 -2.47 -2.61 -1.47
CA THR A 271 -1.90 -3.82 -0.85
C THR A 271 -2.48 -5.09 -1.48
N MET A 272 -3.80 -5.12 -1.73
CA MET A 272 -4.44 -6.27 -2.39
C MET A 272 -3.94 -6.47 -3.83
N ALA A 273 -3.82 -5.39 -4.60
CA ALA A 273 -3.22 -5.44 -5.94
C ALA A 273 -1.76 -5.96 -5.91
N SER A 274 -0.99 -5.54 -4.90
CA SER A 274 0.40 -5.98 -4.74
C SER A 274 0.51 -7.46 -4.37
N ILE A 275 -0.41 -7.97 -3.54
CA ILE A 275 -0.55 -9.42 -3.30
C ILE A 275 -0.84 -10.14 -4.63
N GLY A 276 -1.81 -9.64 -5.40
CA GLY A 276 -2.17 -10.22 -6.69
C GLY A 276 -0.99 -10.27 -7.67
N ARG A 277 -0.26 -9.16 -7.82
CA ARG A 277 0.95 -9.10 -8.67
C ARG A 277 2.03 -10.06 -8.20
N PHE A 278 2.32 -10.09 -6.90
CA PHE A 278 3.31 -11.00 -6.35
C PHE A 278 2.97 -12.47 -6.62
N LEU A 279 1.73 -12.88 -6.38
CA LEU A 279 1.30 -14.26 -6.63
C LEU A 279 1.39 -14.65 -8.12
N LYS A 280 1.19 -13.69 -9.03
CA LYS A 280 1.29 -13.92 -10.49
C LYS A 280 2.74 -13.94 -10.98
N THR A 281 3.63 -13.16 -10.38
CA THR A 281 4.96 -12.88 -10.95
C THR A 281 6.13 -13.28 -10.06
N GLY A 282 5.94 -13.40 -8.77
CA GLY A 282 6.99 -13.55 -7.77
C GLY A 282 7.79 -12.29 -7.49
N MET A 283 7.50 -11.17 -8.18
CA MET A 283 8.22 -9.92 -7.96
C MET A 283 7.88 -9.34 -6.58
N PRO A 284 8.88 -9.21 -5.68
CA PRO A 284 8.66 -8.63 -4.37
C PRO A 284 8.34 -7.13 -4.43
N LEU A 285 8.11 -6.51 -3.28
CA LEU A 285 7.81 -5.08 -3.20
C LEU A 285 9.05 -4.23 -3.53
N VAL A 286 9.21 -3.85 -4.79
CA VAL A 286 10.33 -3.02 -5.30
C VAL A 286 9.88 -1.72 -5.93
N LYS A 287 8.60 -1.59 -6.28
CA LYS A 287 7.99 -0.40 -6.88
C LYS A 287 6.72 -0.01 -6.17
N ARG A 288 6.39 1.27 -6.19
CA ARG A 288 5.16 1.80 -5.65
C ARG A 288 4.61 2.93 -6.53
N ARG A 289 3.27 3.00 -6.65
CA ARG A 289 2.60 4.16 -7.24
C ARG A 289 2.58 5.32 -6.26
N PHE A 290 2.92 6.52 -6.73
CA PHE A 290 2.89 7.78 -5.99
C PHE A 290 2.08 8.81 -6.73
N THR A 291 1.36 9.65 -6.00
CA THR A 291 0.87 10.94 -6.51
C THR A 291 1.89 12.01 -6.16
N VAL A 292 2.35 12.75 -7.17
CA VAL A 292 3.23 13.91 -7.01
C VAL A 292 2.43 15.15 -7.38
N SER A 293 2.25 16.06 -6.42
CA SER A 293 1.44 17.28 -6.61
C SER A 293 1.90 18.38 -5.65
N GLY A 294 1.52 19.60 -5.93
CA GLY A 294 1.83 20.75 -5.08
C GLY A 294 2.16 21.99 -5.91
N ASP A 295 2.25 23.14 -5.24
CA ASP A 295 2.47 24.45 -5.89
C ASP A 295 3.91 24.67 -6.39
N ALA A 296 4.84 23.78 -6.01
CA ALA A 296 6.21 23.77 -6.52
C ALA A 296 6.40 22.78 -7.70
N ILE A 297 5.34 22.08 -8.15
CA ILE A 297 5.40 21.07 -9.20
C ILE A 297 4.68 21.55 -10.45
N ALA A 298 5.41 21.56 -11.58
CA ALA A 298 4.86 21.99 -12.88
C ALA A 298 3.95 20.95 -13.53
N ARG A 299 4.23 19.66 -13.32
CA ARG A 299 3.54 18.54 -13.94
C ARG A 299 3.06 17.55 -12.87
N PRO A 300 1.99 17.87 -12.12
CA PRO A 300 1.39 16.92 -11.20
C PRO A 300 1.08 15.61 -11.93
N CYS A 301 1.37 14.47 -11.30
CA CYS A 301 1.22 13.16 -11.94
C CYS A 301 1.00 12.04 -10.92
N ASN A 302 0.56 10.89 -11.43
CA ASN A 302 0.72 9.61 -10.76
C ASN A 302 1.90 8.88 -11.43
N ALA A 303 2.82 8.39 -10.64
CA ALA A 303 4.01 7.72 -11.16
C ALA A 303 4.31 6.42 -10.43
N ASN A 304 4.74 5.40 -11.18
CA ASN A 304 5.38 4.23 -10.60
C ASN A 304 6.83 4.57 -10.31
N ILE A 305 7.23 4.44 -9.07
CA ILE A 305 8.54 4.83 -8.58
C ILE A 305 9.21 3.63 -7.92
N ILE A 306 10.47 3.39 -8.25
CA ILE A 306 11.31 2.38 -7.59
C ILE A 306 11.54 2.82 -6.13
N ILE A 307 11.34 1.90 -5.19
CA ILE A 307 11.55 2.17 -3.76
C ILE A 307 13.03 2.47 -3.53
N GLY A 308 13.32 3.54 -2.78
CA GLY A 308 14.67 4.03 -2.58
C GLY A 308 15.08 5.17 -3.53
N THR A 309 14.25 5.53 -4.51
CA THR A 309 14.46 6.73 -5.33
C THR A 309 14.48 7.97 -4.44
N ARG A 310 15.45 8.84 -4.64
CA ARG A 310 15.55 10.08 -3.87
C ARG A 310 14.38 11.00 -4.15
N LEU A 311 13.87 11.63 -3.11
CA LEU A 311 12.74 12.56 -3.22
C LEU A 311 13.01 13.72 -4.17
N ARG A 312 14.26 14.22 -4.21
CA ARG A 312 14.67 15.25 -5.16
C ARG A 312 14.49 14.79 -6.61
N ASP A 313 14.89 13.57 -6.94
CA ASP A 313 14.78 13.02 -8.31
C ASP A 313 13.31 12.91 -8.72
N VAL A 314 12.43 12.55 -7.77
CA VAL A 314 10.98 12.49 -7.98
C VAL A 314 10.39 13.89 -8.26
N MET A 315 10.82 14.90 -7.50
CA MET A 315 10.35 16.27 -7.70
C MET A 315 10.87 16.85 -9.01
N GLU A 316 12.12 16.60 -9.37
CA GLU A 316 12.72 17.03 -10.65
C GLU A 316 12.01 16.38 -11.83
N PHE A 317 11.72 15.08 -11.75
CA PHE A 317 10.93 14.34 -12.75
C PHE A 317 9.55 14.99 -12.96
N ALA A 318 8.87 15.39 -11.89
CA ALA A 318 7.58 16.06 -11.95
C ALA A 318 7.69 17.56 -12.30
N GLY A 319 8.90 18.09 -12.50
CA GLY A 319 9.16 19.48 -12.88
C GLY A 319 9.12 20.43 -11.69
N LEU A 320 10.15 20.37 -10.85
CA LEU A 320 10.33 21.31 -9.75
C LEU A 320 10.50 22.73 -10.30
N THR A 321 9.63 23.65 -9.87
CA THR A 321 9.62 25.05 -10.36
C THR A 321 10.29 26.05 -9.42
N LYS A 322 10.37 25.72 -8.14
CA LYS A 322 10.94 26.53 -7.06
C LYS A 322 11.37 25.61 -5.92
N GLU A 323 12.27 26.08 -5.07
CA GLU A 323 12.58 25.35 -3.84
C GLU A 323 11.33 25.29 -2.95
N PRO A 324 10.87 24.09 -2.57
CA PRO A 324 9.68 23.96 -1.74
C PRO A 324 10.00 24.35 -0.29
N HIS A 325 9.13 25.14 0.33
CA HIS A 325 9.23 25.41 1.77
C HIS A 325 8.94 24.19 2.63
N LYS A 326 8.17 23.25 2.10
CA LYS A 326 7.75 22.02 2.79
C LYS A 326 7.42 20.95 1.77
N VAL A 327 7.87 19.74 2.02
CA VAL A 327 7.46 18.54 1.31
C VAL A 327 6.71 17.65 2.29
N VAL A 328 5.52 17.17 1.92
CA VAL A 328 4.70 16.30 2.78
C VAL A 328 4.57 14.93 2.14
N LEU A 329 5.04 13.91 2.83
CA LEU A 329 4.94 12.52 2.42
C LEU A 329 3.74 11.85 3.09
N GLY A 330 2.80 11.33 2.28
CA GLY A 330 1.61 10.63 2.77
C GLY A 330 0.33 11.47 2.86
N GLY A 331 0.37 12.70 2.30
CA GLY A 331 -0.78 13.61 2.24
C GLY A 331 -0.84 14.62 3.37
N PRO A 332 -1.60 15.73 3.20
CA PRO A 332 -1.56 16.88 4.10
C PRO A 332 -2.16 16.63 5.48
N MET A 333 -2.98 15.57 5.66
CA MET A 333 -3.67 15.31 6.92
C MET A 333 -2.90 14.34 7.82
N MET A 334 -2.31 13.29 7.25
CA MET A 334 -1.62 12.21 7.98
C MET A 334 -0.12 12.15 7.69
N GLY A 335 0.35 12.86 6.66
CA GLY A 335 1.73 12.78 6.21
C GLY A 335 2.72 13.50 7.11
N ASN A 336 3.98 13.12 6.96
CA ASN A 336 5.11 13.74 7.63
C ASN A 336 5.69 14.86 6.76
N ALA A 337 5.89 16.04 7.36
CA ALA A 337 6.56 17.15 6.71
C ALA A 337 8.09 16.99 6.80
N GLN A 338 8.76 17.29 5.67
CA GLN A 338 10.19 17.27 5.49
C GLN A 338 10.69 18.68 5.20
#